data_1aaf9b48fd1e2cbce9761253feaa0ceb
#
_entry.id   1aaf9b48fd1e2cbce9761253feaa0ceb
#
_cell.length_a   1.000
_cell.length_b   1.000
_cell.length_c   1.000
_cell.angle_alpha   90.00
_cell.angle_beta   90.00
_cell.angle_gamma   90.00
#
_symmetry.space_group_name_H-M   'P 1'
#
loop_
_entity.id
_entity.type
_entity.pdbx_description
1 polymer ?
#
loop_
_entity_poly.entity_id
_entity_poly.type
_entity_poly.pdbx_seq_one_letter_code
_entity_poly.pdbx_strand_id
1 'polypeptide(L)'
;NHLEISKLSGYLKREEIVFHGYCSIYVNGNWVKCTPAFDKRVCAWNKVEPLEWDGINDAMFQEFSKDRKFMEYLHFYGEFDDVPLLLMNQEMNKFYPHLFQNEFNSKEFSFKHLENL
;
A
#
# COMPACT_ATOMS: atom_id res chain seq x y z
N ASN A 1 -2.25 -18.64 -3.68
CA ASN A 1 -1.55 -18.07 -4.81
C ASN A 1 -0.92 -16.74 -4.46
N HIS A 2 0.35 -16.80 -4.07
CA HIS A 2 1.17 -15.66 -3.68
C HIS A 2 1.89 -15.00 -4.87
N LEU A 3 1.43 -15.22 -6.10
CA LEU A 3 2.18 -14.84 -7.30
C LEU A 3 2.39 -13.33 -7.45
N GLU A 4 1.42 -12.49 -7.09
CA GLU A 4 1.57 -11.04 -7.22
C GLU A 4 2.42 -10.46 -6.09
N ILE A 5 2.22 -10.93 -4.86
CA ILE A 5 3.02 -10.51 -3.71
C ILE A 5 4.47 -10.97 -3.87
N SER A 6 4.69 -12.20 -4.34
CA SER A 6 6.05 -12.71 -4.56
C SER A 6 6.80 -11.98 -5.68
N LYS A 7 6.10 -11.57 -6.74
CA LYS A 7 6.70 -10.72 -7.78
C LYS A 7 7.09 -9.35 -7.24
N LEU A 8 6.21 -8.73 -6.45
CA LEU A 8 6.50 -7.45 -5.81
C LEU A 8 7.66 -7.56 -4.83
N SER A 9 7.69 -8.58 -3.98
CA SER A 9 8.79 -8.84 -3.05
C SER A 9 10.11 -9.08 -3.77
N GLY A 10 10.07 -9.80 -4.89
CA GLY A 10 11.23 -10.01 -5.74
C GLY A 10 11.76 -8.72 -6.37
N TYR A 11 10.87 -7.84 -6.82
CA TYR A 11 11.24 -6.54 -7.36
C TYR A 11 11.79 -5.59 -6.29
N LEU A 12 11.16 -5.54 -5.13
CA LEU A 12 11.58 -4.73 -3.99
C LEU A 12 12.80 -5.33 -3.26
N LYS A 13 13.10 -6.61 -3.47
CA LYS A 13 14.11 -7.40 -2.74
C LYS A 13 13.90 -7.41 -1.23
N ARG A 14 12.65 -7.24 -0.81
CA ARG A 14 12.20 -7.22 0.58
C ARG A 14 10.75 -7.69 0.68
N GLU A 15 10.38 -8.21 1.85
CA GLU A 15 8.99 -8.56 2.16
C GLU A 15 8.21 -7.36 2.70
N GLU A 16 8.91 -6.37 3.28
CA GLU A 16 8.27 -5.15 3.77
C GLU A 16 7.94 -4.21 2.61
N ILE A 17 6.72 -3.69 2.64
CA ILE A 17 6.28 -2.61 1.76
C ILE A 17 6.35 -1.32 2.56
N VAL A 18 7.17 -0.38 2.09
CA VAL A 18 7.29 0.94 2.70
C VAL A 18 6.25 1.85 2.10
N PHE A 19 5.49 2.47 2.98
CA PHE A 19 4.33 3.30 2.77
C PHE A 19 3.11 2.57 2.22
N HIS A 20 2.27 2.16 3.13
CA HIS A 20 0.87 1.86 2.88
C HIS A 20 0.04 3.04 3.39
N GLY A 21 -0.53 3.80 2.49
CA GLY A 21 -1.25 5.02 2.82
C GLY A 21 -2.72 4.79 3.14
N TYR A 22 -3.29 5.67 3.94
CA TYR A 22 -4.73 5.82 4.10
C TYR A 22 -5.11 7.30 4.07
N CYS A 23 -6.38 7.58 3.86
CA CYS A 23 -6.95 8.91 3.99
C CYS A 23 -7.82 8.99 5.22
N SER A 24 -7.73 10.11 5.96
CA SER A 24 -8.71 10.47 6.97
C SER A 24 -9.62 11.54 6.38
N ILE A 25 -10.91 11.27 6.33
CA ILE A 25 -11.91 12.12 5.66
C ILE A 25 -12.91 12.60 6.70
N TYR A 26 -13.19 13.91 6.68
CA TYR A 26 -14.19 14.49 7.55
C TYR A 26 -15.58 14.38 6.92
N VAL A 27 -16.44 13.58 7.52
CA VAL A 27 -17.78 13.28 7.01
C VAL A 27 -18.79 13.40 8.14
N ASN A 28 -19.83 14.22 7.94
CA ASN A 28 -20.93 14.39 8.89
C ASN A 28 -20.48 14.68 10.35
N GLY A 29 -19.45 15.52 10.51
CA GLY A 29 -18.93 15.90 11.82
C GLY A 29 -17.91 14.95 12.44
N ASN A 30 -17.51 13.88 11.75
CA ASN A 30 -16.56 12.89 12.24
C ASN A 30 -15.45 12.62 11.23
N TRP A 31 -14.24 12.34 11.73
CA TRP A 31 -13.13 11.83 10.92
C TRP A 31 -13.26 10.32 10.76
N VAL A 32 -13.25 9.88 9.51
CA VAL A 32 -13.37 8.46 9.13
C VAL A 32 -12.16 8.10 8.27
N LYS A 33 -11.48 7.02 8.64
CA LYS A 33 -10.30 6.54 7.92
C LYS A 33 -10.70 5.56 6.82
N CYS A 34 -10.03 5.65 5.68
CA CYS A 34 -10.16 4.66 4.63
C CYS A 34 -8.81 4.38 3.94
N THR A 35 -8.53 3.12 3.71
CA THR A 35 -7.41 2.67 2.88
C THR A 35 -7.87 2.39 1.46
N PRO A 36 -6.99 2.52 0.46
CA PRO A 36 -7.26 1.97 -0.86
C PRO A 36 -7.60 0.48 -0.76
N ALA A 37 -8.70 0.07 -1.37
CA ALA A 37 -9.16 -1.30 -1.32
C ALA A 37 -8.68 -2.10 -2.54
N PHE A 38 -8.46 -3.38 -2.37
CA PHE A 38 -8.30 -4.29 -3.49
C PHE A 38 -9.65 -4.50 -4.20
N ASP A 39 -9.58 -4.66 -5.50
CA ASP A 39 -10.71 -5.10 -6.31
C ASP A 39 -11.28 -6.43 -5.77
N LYS A 40 -12.61 -6.59 -5.89
CA LYS A 40 -13.31 -7.79 -5.38
C LYS A 40 -12.78 -9.10 -5.96
N ARG A 41 -12.28 -9.10 -7.19
CA ARG A 41 -11.66 -10.28 -7.81
C ARG A 41 -10.34 -10.64 -7.15
N VAL A 42 -9.51 -9.62 -6.87
CA VAL A 42 -8.24 -9.81 -6.15
C VAL A 42 -8.50 -10.31 -4.73
N CYS A 43 -9.52 -9.78 -4.07
CA CYS A 43 -9.96 -10.27 -2.76
C CYS A 43 -10.38 -11.75 -2.82
N ALA A 44 -11.18 -12.13 -3.80
CA ALA A 44 -11.62 -13.51 -3.99
C ALA A 44 -10.45 -14.47 -4.24
N TRP A 45 -9.48 -14.07 -5.04
CA TRP A 45 -8.28 -14.89 -5.31
C TRP A 45 -7.44 -15.10 -4.05
N ASN A 46 -7.35 -14.10 -3.19
CA ASN A 46 -6.60 -14.17 -1.95
C ASN A 46 -7.41 -14.69 -0.76
N LYS A 47 -8.70 -15.00 -0.97
CA LYS A 47 -9.64 -15.46 0.06
C LYS A 47 -9.74 -14.48 1.24
N VAL A 48 -9.74 -13.20 0.94
CA VAL A 48 -9.94 -12.11 1.89
C VAL A 48 -11.27 -11.42 1.62
N GLU A 49 -11.90 -10.90 2.66
CA GLU A 49 -13.13 -10.13 2.50
C GLU A 49 -12.82 -8.78 1.85
N PRO A 50 -13.65 -8.31 0.92
CA PRO A 50 -13.54 -6.97 0.38
C PRO A 50 -13.70 -5.93 1.48
N LEU A 51 -12.89 -4.88 1.41
CA LEU A 51 -13.03 -3.74 2.30
C LEU A 51 -14.09 -2.80 1.76
N GLU A 52 -15.16 -2.61 2.51
CA GLU A 52 -16.26 -1.70 2.17
C GLU A 52 -16.20 -0.44 3.06
N TRP A 53 -16.43 0.72 2.46
CA TRP A 53 -16.47 1.98 3.16
C TRP A 53 -17.87 2.57 3.15
N ASP A 54 -18.42 2.81 4.33
CA ASP A 54 -19.77 3.33 4.54
C ASP A 54 -19.84 4.83 4.90
N GLY A 55 -18.68 5.48 5.06
CA GLY A 55 -18.59 6.88 5.49
C GLY A 55 -18.88 7.11 6.99
N ILE A 56 -19.04 6.06 7.77
CA ILE A 56 -19.35 6.10 9.21
C ILE A 56 -18.26 5.42 10.02
N ASN A 57 -17.87 4.22 9.61
CA ASN A 57 -16.85 3.41 10.26
C ASN A 57 -15.53 3.47 9.50
N ASP A 58 -14.42 3.36 10.21
CA ASP A 58 -13.11 3.25 9.61
C ASP A 58 -13.04 2.00 8.73
N ALA A 59 -12.50 2.15 7.51
CA ALA A 59 -12.26 1.07 6.58
C ALA A 59 -10.76 0.89 6.40
N MET A 60 -10.15 0.13 7.29
CA MET A 60 -8.71 -0.18 7.31
C MET A 60 -8.49 -1.66 7.05
N PHE A 61 -7.42 -2.00 6.33
CA PHE A 61 -7.05 -3.40 6.15
C PHE A 61 -6.80 -4.06 7.49
N GLN A 62 -7.42 -5.22 7.68
CA GLN A 62 -7.20 -6.04 8.86
C GLN A 62 -5.93 -6.88 8.69
N GLU A 63 -5.20 -7.06 9.79
CA GLU A 63 -4.00 -7.88 9.80
C GLU A 63 -4.27 -9.36 9.55
N PHE A 64 -5.50 -9.80 9.84
CA PHE A 64 -5.89 -11.20 9.72
C PHE A 64 -7.01 -11.40 8.72
N SER A 65 -6.88 -12.44 7.92
CA SER A 65 -7.95 -12.96 7.09
C SER A 65 -8.32 -14.36 7.58
N LYS A 66 -9.51 -14.51 8.16
CA LYS A 66 -9.97 -15.76 8.81
C LYS A 66 -8.96 -16.21 9.85
N ASP A 67 -8.35 -17.37 9.68
CA ASP A 67 -7.38 -17.95 10.62
C ASP A 67 -5.91 -17.66 10.25
N ARG A 68 -5.68 -16.78 9.28
CA ARG A 68 -4.35 -16.54 8.74
C ARG A 68 -3.98 -15.06 8.79
N LYS A 69 -2.78 -14.76 9.28
CA LYS A 69 -2.21 -13.43 9.22
C LYS A 69 -2.01 -13.01 7.77
N PHE A 70 -2.64 -11.92 7.37
CA PHE A 70 -2.59 -11.39 6.01
C PHE A 70 -1.48 -10.35 5.85
N MET A 71 -1.39 -9.41 6.78
CA MET A 71 -0.37 -8.37 6.82
C MET A 71 -0.09 -7.95 8.26
N GLU A 72 0.99 -7.22 8.45
CA GLU A 72 1.37 -6.64 9.73
C GLU A 72 1.81 -5.21 9.53
N TYR A 73 1.27 -4.30 10.34
CA TYR A 73 1.75 -2.93 10.39
C TYR A 73 2.98 -2.86 11.29
N LEU A 74 4.14 -2.55 10.70
CA LEU A 74 5.41 -2.55 11.42
C LEU A 74 5.77 -1.18 11.98
N HIS A 75 5.38 -0.11 11.29
CA HIS A 75 5.71 1.25 11.66
C HIS A 75 4.63 2.24 11.20
N PHE A 76 4.33 3.21 12.06
CA PHE A 76 3.42 4.31 11.76
C PHE A 76 4.20 5.61 11.61
N TYR A 77 4.18 6.17 10.41
CA TYR A 77 4.89 7.42 10.11
C TYR A 77 4.16 8.69 10.55
N GLY A 78 2.90 8.61 10.86
CA GLY A 78 2.06 9.74 11.25
C GLY A 78 0.99 10.11 10.22
N GLU A 79 0.23 11.14 10.54
CA GLU A 79 -0.76 11.74 9.65
C GLU A 79 -0.26 13.11 9.20
N PHE A 80 -0.51 13.46 7.95
CA PHE A 80 0.01 14.66 7.30
C PHE A 80 -1.13 15.36 6.55
N ASP A 81 -1.08 16.69 6.47
CA ASP A 81 -2.07 17.47 5.71
C ASP A 81 -1.95 17.27 4.20
N ASP A 82 -0.78 16.87 3.74
CA ASP A 82 -0.50 16.56 2.34
C ASP A 82 0.49 15.39 2.26
N VAL A 83 0.70 14.86 1.07
CA VAL A 83 1.61 13.75 0.82
C VAL A 83 3.04 14.14 1.24
N PRO A 84 3.67 13.47 2.22
CA PRO A 84 5.00 13.82 2.72
C PRO A 84 6.11 13.32 1.77
N LEU A 85 6.20 13.90 0.57
CA LEU A 85 7.07 13.44 -0.51
C LEU A 85 8.54 13.34 -0.11
N LEU A 86 9.05 14.29 0.67
CA LEU A 86 10.45 14.28 1.10
C LEU A 86 10.73 13.08 2.02
N LEU A 87 9.87 12.86 3.02
CA LEU A 87 9.98 11.71 3.91
C LEU A 87 9.85 10.39 3.15
N MET A 88 8.86 10.30 2.26
CA MET A 88 8.64 9.11 1.42
C MET A 88 9.89 8.80 0.58
N ASN A 89 10.46 9.82 -0.05
CA ASN A 89 11.65 9.66 -0.88
C ASN A 89 12.86 9.20 -0.07
N GLN A 90 13.08 9.76 1.12
CA GLN A 90 14.16 9.36 2.02
C GLN A 90 14.01 7.90 2.47
N GLU A 91 12.83 7.51 2.92
CA GLU A 91 12.58 6.16 3.40
C GLU A 91 12.63 5.13 2.27
N MET A 92 12.06 5.44 1.10
CA MET A 92 12.13 4.55 -0.06
C MET A 92 13.58 4.34 -0.55
N ASN A 93 14.40 5.40 -0.56
CA ASN A 93 15.82 5.27 -0.86
C ASN A 93 16.56 4.38 0.14
N LYS A 94 16.21 4.48 1.41
CA LYS A 94 16.78 3.67 2.48
C LYS A 94 16.42 2.19 2.36
N PHE A 95 15.14 1.89 2.08
CA PHE A 95 14.64 0.50 2.01
C PHE A 95 14.87 -0.16 0.64
N TYR A 96 14.83 0.62 -0.43
CA TYR A 96 14.95 0.12 -1.81
C TYR A 96 16.04 0.85 -2.59
N PRO A 97 17.29 0.86 -2.12
CA PRO A 97 18.36 1.64 -2.77
C PRO A 97 18.59 1.22 -4.22
N HIS A 98 18.34 -0.02 -4.57
CA HIS A 98 18.50 -0.55 -5.94
C HIS A 98 17.54 0.08 -6.96
N LEU A 99 16.39 0.63 -6.52
CA LEU A 99 15.44 1.31 -7.40
C LEU A 99 15.89 2.72 -7.77
N PHE A 100 16.85 3.29 -7.02
CA PHE A 100 17.31 4.67 -7.15
C PHE A 100 18.78 4.78 -7.59
N GLN A 101 19.42 3.66 -7.96
CA GLN A 101 20.82 3.62 -8.39
C GLN A 101 21.06 4.24 -9.76
N ASN A 102 20.04 4.23 -10.62
CA ASN A 102 20.05 4.92 -11.90
C ASN A 102 19.28 6.22 -11.75
N GLU A 103 19.74 7.29 -12.42
CA GLU A 103 18.98 8.54 -12.45
C GLU A 103 17.56 8.24 -12.92
N PHE A 104 16.60 8.55 -12.04
CA PHE A 104 15.19 8.35 -12.33
C PHE A 104 14.78 9.33 -13.43
N ASN A 105 14.74 8.88 -14.66
CA ASN A 105 14.23 9.68 -15.76
C ASN A 105 12.71 9.61 -15.75
N SER A 106 12.07 10.66 -15.21
CA SER A 106 10.61 10.75 -15.09
C SER A 106 9.88 10.64 -16.44
N LYS A 107 10.60 10.82 -17.56
CA LYS A 107 10.04 10.64 -18.91
C LYS A 107 9.92 9.18 -19.32
N GLU A 108 10.64 8.28 -18.66
CA GLU A 108 10.62 6.84 -18.95
C GLU A 108 9.72 6.05 -17.99
N PHE A 109 9.24 6.68 -16.91
CA PHE A 109 8.29 6.02 -16.03
C PHE A 109 6.92 5.95 -16.71
N SER A 110 6.63 4.80 -17.29
CA SER A 110 5.29 4.50 -17.79
C SER A 110 4.71 3.34 -17.00
N PHE A 111 3.42 3.40 -16.71
CA PHE A 111 2.69 2.30 -16.08
C PHE A 111 2.78 0.97 -16.87
N LYS A 112 3.18 1.02 -18.14
CA LYS A 112 3.49 -0.16 -18.95
C LYS A 112 4.59 -1.05 -18.36
N HIS A 113 5.49 -0.49 -17.55
CA HIS A 113 6.50 -1.30 -16.86
C HIS A 113 5.92 -2.12 -15.72
N LEU A 114 4.78 -1.71 -15.15
CA LEU A 114 4.07 -2.47 -14.11
C LEU A 114 3.22 -3.61 -14.71
N GLU A 115 2.78 -3.49 -15.95
CA GLU A 115 2.01 -4.54 -16.63
C GLU A 115 2.87 -5.76 -16.99
N ASN A 116 4.19 -5.60 -17.05
CA ASN A 116 5.16 -6.66 -17.34
C ASN A 116 5.81 -7.26 -16.09
N LEU A 117 5.41 -6.81 -14.90
CA LEU A 117 5.79 -7.40 -13.63
C LEU A 117 4.84 -8.54 -13.28
#